data_1fb05d53cc5b0e5880928c45904fac1d
#
_entry.id   1fb05d53cc5b0e5880928c45904fac1d
#
_cell.length_a   1.000
_cell.length_b   1.000
_cell.length_c   1.000
_cell.angle_alpha   90.00
_cell.angle_beta   90.00
_cell.angle_gamma   90.00
#
_symmetry.space_group_name_H-M   'P 1'
#
loop_
_entity.id
_entity.type
_entity.pdbx_description
1 polymer ?
#
loop_
_entity_poly.entity_id
_entity_poly.type
_entity_poly.pdbx_seq_one_letter_code
_entity_poly.pdbx_strand_id
1 'polypeptide(L)'
;MHVNDDDFETSVLNADGPVLVDFWAEWCGPCKMIAPSLEEIDKELDGGLTIAKMNVDDNPQTPVKYGVRGIPMLMLFKDGQVAGTKIGALPKQQLSQWVQSLL
;
A
#
# COMPACT_ATOMS: atom_id res chain seq x y z
N MET A 1 5.19 -7.94 -0.83
CA MET A 1 5.30 -8.72 0.42
C MET A 1 4.05 -8.54 1.24
N HIS A 2 3.81 -9.42 2.21
CA HIS A 2 2.70 -9.27 3.15
C HIS A 2 3.21 -8.75 4.47
N VAL A 3 2.45 -7.82 5.09
CA VAL A 3 2.78 -7.29 6.41
C VAL A 3 1.60 -7.47 7.35
N ASN A 4 1.90 -7.58 8.64
CA ASN A 4 0.93 -7.76 9.71
C ASN A 4 1.06 -6.65 10.74
N ASP A 5 0.07 -6.56 11.65
CA ASP A 5 0.14 -5.60 12.76
C ASP A 5 1.45 -5.74 13.54
N ASP A 6 1.91 -6.99 13.74
CA ASP A 6 3.10 -7.27 14.56
C ASP A 6 4.40 -6.81 13.93
N ASP A 7 4.50 -6.80 12.60
CA ASP A 7 5.76 -6.45 11.91
C ASP A 7 5.68 -5.13 11.15
N PHE A 8 4.59 -4.39 11.29
CA PHE A 8 4.39 -3.15 10.55
C PHE A 8 5.49 -2.13 10.84
N GLU A 9 5.82 -1.96 12.11
CA GLU A 9 6.87 -1.01 12.49
C GLU A 9 8.21 -1.37 11.84
N THR A 10 8.61 -2.63 11.94
CA THR A 10 9.90 -3.09 11.39
C THR A 10 9.93 -3.02 9.86
N SER A 11 8.87 -3.51 9.22
CA SER A 11 8.85 -3.67 7.76
C SER A 11 8.48 -2.42 7.00
N VAL A 12 7.72 -1.51 7.61
CA VAL A 12 7.22 -0.31 6.94
C VAL A 12 7.82 0.95 7.54
N LEU A 13 7.64 1.17 8.85
CA LEU A 13 8.05 2.44 9.46
C LEU A 13 9.57 2.59 9.53
N ASN A 14 10.29 1.49 9.71
CA ASN A 14 11.75 1.50 9.79
C ASN A 14 12.44 1.09 8.50
N ALA A 15 11.69 1.01 7.40
CA ALA A 15 12.25 0.66 6.09
C ALA A 15 13.19 1.76 5.58
N ASP A 16 14.23 1.35 4.86
CA ASP A 16 15.24 2.27 4.32
C ASP A 16 14.74 3.07 3.12
N GLY A 17 13.70 2.60 2.45
CA GLY A 17 13.15 3.25 1.27
C GLY A 17 11.64 3.42 1.37
N PRO A 18 11.01 3.97 0.33
CA PRO A 18 9.56 4.15 0.34
C PRO A 18 8.82 2.82 0.32
N VAL A 19 7.72 2.75 1.05
CA VAL A 19 6.86 1.56 1.11
C VAL A 19 5.43 1.97 0.80
N LEU A 20 4.85 1.34 -0.21
CA LEU A 20 3.44 1.50 -0.53
C LEU A 20 2.66 0.39 0.16
N VAL A 21 1.80 0.76 1.12
CA VAL A 21 0.97 -0.21 1.82
C VAL A 21 -0.38 -0.28 1.14
N ASP A 22 -0.75 -1.49 0.73
CA ASP A 22 -2.03 -1.81 0.10
C ASP A 22 -2.93 -2.47 1.14
N PHE A 23 -3.90 -1.73 1.66
CA PHE A 23 -4.90 -2.27 2.58
C PHE A 23 -6.01 -2.92 1.77
N TRP A 24 -6.21 -4.23 1.97
CA TRP A 24 -7.11 -5.03 1.14
C TRP A 24 -7.83 -6.09 1.95
N ALA A 25 -8.79 -6.79 1.32
CA ALA A 25 -9.45 -7.96 1.89
C ALA A 25 -9.83 -8.94 0.77
N GLU A 26 -9.98 -10.22 1.13
CA GLU A 26 -10.34 -11.27 0.18
C GLU A 26 -11.69 -11.03 -0.50
N TRP A 27 -12.66 -10.47 0.22
CA TRP A 27 -13.98 -10.19 -0.31
C TRP A 27 -14.06 -8.95 -1.18
N CYS A 28 -12.99 -8.20 -1.25
CA CYS A 28 -12.97 -6.89 -1.93
C CYS A 28 -12.63 -7.05 -3.41
N GLY A 29 -13.65 -6.99 -4.27
CA GLY A 29 -13.47 -7.05 -5.73
C GLY A 29 -12.55 -5.96 -6.26
N PRO A 30 -12.79 -4.68 -5.93
CA PRO A 30 -11.91 -3.60 -6.38
C PRO A 30 -10.44 -3.77 -5.95
N CYS A 31 -10.21 -4.35 -4.76
CA CYS A 31 -8.84 -4.63 -4.31
C CYS A 31 -8.14 -5.61 -5.26
N LYS A 32 -8.87 -6.63 -5.70
CA LYS A 32 -8.33 -7.63 -6.62
C LYS A 32 -8.11 -7.05 -8.01
N MET A 33 -8.90 -6.07 -8.41
CA MET A 33 -8.76 -5.42 -9.71
C MET A 33 -7.45 -4.65 -9.84
N ILE A 34 -6.97 -4.02 -8.77
CA ILE A 34 -5.74 -3.24 -8.82
C ILE A 34 -4.48 -4.08 -8.58
N ALA A 35 -4.61 -5.32 -8.12
CA ALA A 35 -3.45 -6.15 -7.82
C ALA A 35 -2.49 -6.31 -9.01
N PRO A 36 -2.96 -6.62 -10.23
CA PRO A 36 -2.04 -6.70 -11.39
C PRO A 36 -1.35 -5.37 -11.70
N SER A 37 -2.07 -4.24 -11.54
CA SER A 37 -1.50 -2.91 -11.76
C SER A 37 -0.36 -2.63 -10.78
N LEU A 38 -0.54 -3.01 -9.52
CA LEU A 38 0.50 -2.81 -8.50
C LEU A 38 1.72 -3.68 -8.78
N GLU A 39 1.52 -4.91 -9.26
CA GLU A 39 2.63 -5.78 -9.65
C GLU A 39 3.44 -5.18 -10.80
N GLU A 40 2.75 -4.60 -11.79
CA GLU A 40 3.41 -3.94 -12.92
C GLU A 40 4.20 -2.71 -12.47
N ILE A 41 3.62 -1.90 -11.59
CA ILE A 41 4.28 -0.71 -11.04
C ILE A 41 5.54 -1.11 -10.28
N ASP A 42 5.45 -2.17 -9.48
CA ASP A 42 6.59 -2.71 -8.74
C ASP A 42 7.74 -3.08 -9.67
N LYS A 43 7.43 -3.78 -10.76
CA LYS A 43 8.43 -4.16 -11.75
C LYS A 43 9.03 -2.96 -12.47
N GLU A 44 8.20 -1.99 -12.83
CA GLU A 44 8.64 -0.79 -13.55
C GLU A 44 9.57 0.06 -12.70
N LEU A 45 9.35 0.12 -11.40
CA LEU A 45 10.19 0.90 -10.49
C LEU A 45 11.43 0.16 -10.00
N ASP A 46 11.49 -1.13 -10.24
CA ASP A 46 12.69 -1.97 -10.10
C ASP A 46 13.55 -1.66 -8.86
N GLY A 47 12.98 -1.89 -7.69
CA GLY A 47 13.67 -1.65 -6.42
C GLY A 47 13.55 -0.24 -5.87
N GLY A 48 12.92 0.67 -6.61
CA GLY A 48 12.68 2.04 -6.13
C GLY A 48 11.51 2.15 -5.15
N LEU A 49 10.76 1.07 -4.96
CA LEU A 49 9.57 1.03 -4.11
C LEU A 49 9.37 -0.38 -3.59
N THR A 50 8.96 -0.51 -2.34
CA THR A 50 8.49 -1.77 -1.80
C THR A 50 6.97 -1.71 -1.69
N ILE A 51 6.28 -2.73 -2.19
CA ILE A 51 4.82 -2.84 -2.04
C ILE A 51 4.52 -3.87 -0.96
N ALA A 52 3.85 -3.43 0.09
CA ALA A 52 3.48 -4.25 1.24
C ALA A 52 1.97 -4.36 1.32
N LYS A 53 1.44 -5.59 1.32
CA LYS A 53 0.00 -5.85 1.38
C LYS A 53 -0.43 -6.19 2.79
N MET A 54 -1.47 -5.53 3.27
CA MET A 54 -2.03 -5.81 4.59
C MET A 54 -3.50 -6.17 4.48
N ASN A 55 -3.83 -7.41 4.86
CA ASN A 55 -5.23 -7.87 4.92
C ASN A 55 -5.89 -7.28 6.16
N VAL A 56 -6.91 -6.43 5.95
CA VAL A 56 -7.54 -5.71 7.06
C VAL A 56 -8.37 -6.60 7.96
N ASP A 57 -8.83 -7.74 7.47
CA ASP A 57 -9.60 -8.68 8.31
C ASP A 57 -8.72 -9.40 9.32
N ASP A 58 -7.46 -9.66 8.95
CA ASP A 58 -6.50 -10.33 9.82
C ASP A 58 -5.70 -9.35 10.69
N ASN A 59 -5.72 -8.07 10.35
CA ASN A 59 -4.88 -7.06 10.97
C ASN A 59 -5.69 -5.80 11.29
N PRO A 60 -6.50 -5.83 12.36
CA PRO A 60 -7.41 -4.72 12.65
C PRO A 60 -6.75 -3.49 13.28
N GLN A 61 -5.56 -3.61 13.85
CA GLN A 61 -4.96 -2.52 14.62
C GLN A 61 -4.40 -1.42 13.72
N THR A 62 -3.60 -1.76 12.72
CA THR A 62 -2.96 -0.79 11.85
C THR A 62 -3.97 0.02 11.03
N PRO A 63 -4.99 -0.60 10.40
CA PRO A 63 -5.99 0.19 9.68
C PRO A 63 -6.71 1.21 10.56
N VAL A 64 -7.06 0.85 11.79
CA VAL A 64 -7.71 1.77 12.72
C VAL A 64 -6.78 2.94 13.06
N LYS A 65 -5.52 2.63 13.34
CA LYS A 65 -4.52 3.65 13.69
C LYS A 65 -4.36 4.69 12.61
N TYR A 66 -4.39 4.29 11.35
CA TYR A 66 -4.18 5.20 10.22
C TYR A 66 -5.48 5.69 9.58
N GLY A 67 -6.62 5.41 10.20
CA GLY A 67 -7.90 5.93 9.73
C GLY A 67 -8.40 5.32 8.42
N VAL A 68 -8.07 4.06 8.16
CA VAL A 68 -8.52 3.34 6.98
C VAL A 68 -10.01 3.01 7.12
N ARG A 69 -10.85 3.65 6.31
CA ARG A 69 -12.30 3.48 6.36
C ARG A 69 -12.89 2.83 5.12
N GLY A 70 -12.10 2.69 4.08
CA GLY A 70 -12.53 2.06 2.83
C GLY A 70 -11.36 1.39 2.18
N ILE A 71 -11.63 0.33 1.42
CA ILE A 71 -10.60 -0.43 0.70
C ILE A 71 -11.01 -0.59 -0.77
N PRO A 72 -10.05 -0.67 -1.70
CA PRO A 72 -8.61 -0.61 -1.44
C PRO A 72 -8.17 0.78 -1.01
N MET A 73 -7.25 0.85 -0.06
CA MET A 73 -6.59 2.08 0.31
C MET A 73 -5.09 1.89 0.14
N LEU A 74 -4.46 2.82 -0.58
CA LEU A 74 -3.01 2.82 -0.78
C LEU A 74 -2.41 3.97 0.02
N MET A 75 -1.40 3.66 0.80
CA MET A 75 -0.77 4.65 1.67
C MET A 75 0.74 4.52 1.50
N LEU A 76 1.37 5.58 1.01
CA LEU A 76 2.80 5.56 0.77
C LEU A 76 3.53 6.16 1.96
N PHE A 77 4.45 5.36 2.50
CA PHE A 77 5.27 5.76 3.65
C PHE A 77 6.68 6.08 3.19
N LYS A 78 7.21 7.20 3.67
CA LYS A 78 8.61 7.60 3.45
C LYS A 78 9.19 8.02 4.80
N ASP A 79 10.31 7.43 5.17
CA ASP A 79 10.99 7.74 6.44
C ASP A 79 10.06 7.62 7.65
N GLY A 80 9.20 6.60 7.62
CA GLY A 80 8.27 6.32 8.72
C GLY A 80 7.03 7.19 8.76
N GLN A 81 6.81 8.03 7.76
CA GLN A 81 5.68 8.96 7.73
C GLN A 81 4.84 8.78 6.47
N VAL A 82 3.54 9.04 6.59
CA VAL A 82 2.63 8.99 5.44
C VAL A 82 2.92 10.15 4.50
N ALA A 83 3.37 9.84 3.29
CA ALA A 83 3.62 10.84 2.26
C ALA A 83 2.39 11.10 1.40
N GLY A 84 1.50 10.13 1.27
CA GLY A 84 0.28 10.28 0.49
C GLY A 84 -0.65 9.10 0.65
N THR A 85 -1.92 9.32 0.30
CA THR A 85 -2.99 8.33 0.43
C THR A 85 -3.88 8.38 -0.80
N LYS A 86 -4.26 7.21 -1.32
CA LYS A 86 -5.25 7.08 -2.38
C LYS A 86 -6.26 6.02 -2.00
N ILE A 87 -7.54 6.28 -2.31
CA ILE A 87 -8.63 5.36 -2.04
C ILE A 87 -9.30 4.97 -3.36
N GLY A 88 -9.70 3.70 -3.47
CA GLY A 88 -10.44 3.20 -4.61
C GLY A 88 -9.56 2.56 -5.68
N ALA A 89 -10.23 1.87 -6.62
CA ALA A 89 -9.57 1.14 -7.70
C ALA A 89 -9.34 2.04 -8.90
N LEU A 90 -8.29 2.84 -8.86
CA LEU A 90 -7.91 3.71 -9.96
C LEU A 90 -7.21 2.93 -11.08
N PRO A 91 -7.27 3.42 -12.34
CA PRO A 91 -6.51 2.82 -13.43
C PRO A 91 -5.01 2.86 -13.16
N LYS A 92 -4.29 1.89 -13.72
CA LYS A 92 -2.83 1.76 -13.53
C LYS A 92 -2.09 3.06 -13.79
N GLN A 93 -2.41 3.75 -14.87
CA GLN A 93 -1.70 4.98 -15.24
C GLN A 93 -1.81 6.05 -14.16
N GLN A 94 -3.01 6.21 -13.57
CA GLN A 94 -3.22 7.17 -12.49
C GLN A 94 -2.48 6.76 -11.23
N LEU A 95 -2.51 5.47 -10.89
CA LEU A 95 -1.77 4.96 -9.74
C LEU A 95 -0.28 5.16 -9.90
N SER A 96 0.26 4.85 -11.09
CA SER A 96 1.67 5.01 -11.39
C SER A 96 2.11 6.48 -11.29
N GLN A 97 1.33 7.39 -11.86
CA GLN A 97 1.63 8.82 -11.79
C GLN A 97 1.61 9.32 -10.35
N TRP A 98 0.62 8.90 -9.58
CA TRP A 98 0.52 9.30 -8.18
C TRP A 98 1.72 8.80 -7.36
N VAL A 99 2.07 7.53 -7.52
CA VAL A 99 3.23 6.96 -6.81
C VAL A 99 4.49 7.72 -7.16
N GLN A 100 4.74 7.93 -8.46
CA GLN A 100 5.95 8.60 -8.92
C GLN A 100 6.02 10.05 -8.44
N SER A 101 4.88 10.71 -8.30
CA SER A 101 4.84 12.09 -7.79
C SER A 101 5.32 12.20 -6.35
N LEU A 102 5.26 11.10 -5.59
CA LEU A 102 5.66 11.07 -4.18
C LEU A 102 7.09 10.56 -3.97
N LEU A 103 7.65 9.95 -4.98
CA LEU A 103 9.03 9.46 -4.90
C LEU A 103 10.02 10.58 -5.24
#